data_2e1dde8b854d4bebb59d8ffbf1ed53b7
#
_entry.id   2e1dde8b854d4bebb59d8ffbf1ed53b7
#
_cell.length_a   1.000
_cell.length_b   1.000
_cell.length_c   1.000
_cell.angle_alpha   90.00
_cell.angle_beta   90.00
_cell.angle_gamma   90.00
#
_symmetry.space_group_name_H-M   'P 1'
#
loop_
_entity.id
_entity.type
_entity.pdbx_description
1 polymer ?
#
loop_
_entity_poly.entity_id
_entity_poly.type
_entity_poly.pdbx_seq_one_letter_code
_entity_poly.pdbx_strand_id
1 'polypeptide(L)'
;KRQGSYNMIVAMSKVLEKAGGFQTVNVNPDSPGGMGAPYLFASGNTDLAFINGAPAKWAMEEGTLGKPATSGYAAVIGGLTAVCYINCVSNAFLQKYNVSTIEEIFEQKLPLRIGCSAKGSMDAEGAYLLLEYFGVTEDDLKSWGGSITNQGGDANADAIADGQIDFYIDHTSSASSTMAQIATSVDVTFLQWGDDLCSWFVSEKGFDLITIPANSFKGQDKELTLPGTPDCVFCKESLSEDVVYAITKSLSENRDALVAEYNSLSPWEPETAWEEMKRGGCPLHPGAEKYYKEAGYMK
;
A
#
# COMPACT_ATOMS: atom_id res chain seq x y z
N LYS A 1 -12.23 10.77 8.91
CA LYS A 1 -10.76 11.02 9.05
C LYS A 1 -10.13 11.00 7.67
N ARG A 2 -9.22 11.94 7.38
CA ARG A 2 -8.47 11.97 6.11
C ARG A 2 -7.45 10.85 6.12
N GLN A 3 -7.32 10.14 4.99
CA GLN A 3 -6.41 9.01 4.85
C GLN A 3 -4.93 9.44 4.97
N GLY A 4 -4.04 8.52 5.35
CA GLY A 4 -2.61 8.78 5.49
C GLY A 4 -1.96 9.35 4.23
N SER A 5 -2.35 8.84 3.05
CA SER A 5 -1.91 9.34 1.74
C SER A 5 -2.23 10.83 1.52
N TYR A 6 -3.38 11.32 2.00
CA TYR A 6 -3.71 12.75 1.92
C TYR A 6 -2.74 13.60 2.73
N ASN A 7 -2.41 13.18 3.95
CA ASN A 7 -1.47 13.92 4.80
C ASN A 7 -0.06 13.95 4.21
N MET A 8 0.36 12.88 3.57
CA MET A 8 1.64 12.80 2.87
C MET A 8 1.69 13.77 1.68
N ILE A 9 0.63 13.80 0.84
CA ILE A 9 0.56 14.72 -0.30
C ILE A 9 0.55 16.18 0.19
N VAL A 10 -0.14 16.48 1.29
CA VAL A 10 -0.13 17.83 1.90
C VAL A 10 1.28 18.20 2.42
N ALA A 11 2.02 17.27 3.02
CA ALA A 11 3.40 17.51 3.41
C ALA A 11 4.29 17.82 2.19
N MET A 12 4.16 17.03 1.13
CA MET A 12 4.89 17.26 -0.13
C MET A 12 4.53 18.61 -0.77
N SER A 13 3.24 18.98 -0.82
CA SER A 13 2.83 20.27 -1.41
C SER A 13 3.47 21.47 -0.69
N LYS A 14 3.53 21.44 0.64
CA LYS A 14 4.20 22.47 1.43
C LYS A 14 5.70 22.59 1.11
N VAL A 15 6.38 21.46 0.94
CA VAL A 15 7.81 21.46 0.59
C VAL A 15 8.01 22.00 -0.82
N LEU A 16 7.20 21.59 -1.78
CA LEU A 16 7.27 22.06 -3.15
C LEU A 16 7.03 23.59 -3.24
N GLU A 17 6.07 24.12 -2.53
CA GLU A 17 5.81 25.56 -2.49
C GLU A 17 6.95 26.33 -1.82
N LYS A 18 7.50 25.80 -0.72
CA LYS A 18 8.53 26.49 0.08
C LYS A 18 9.93 26.41 -0.52
N ALA A 19 10.32 25.26 -1.02
CA ALA A 19 11.68 24.97 -1.47
C ALA A 19 11.79 24.73 -2.99
N GLY A 20 10.70 24.31 -3.64
CA GLY A 20 10.68 23.94 -5.06
C GLY A 20 10.45 25.07 -6.05
N GLY A 21 10.16 26.28 -5.56
CA GLY A 21 9.84 27.42 -6.41
C GLY A 21 8.46 27.37 -7.07
N PHE A 22 7.57 26.47 -6.63
CA PHE A 22 6.20 26.39 -7.09
C PHE A 22 5.33 27.42 -6.34
N GLN A 23 4.59 28.24 -7.07
CA GLN A 23 3.75 29.28 -6.44
C GLN A 23 2.56 28.68 -5.67
N THR A 24 1.98 27.61 -6.21
CA THR A 24 0.83 26.93 -5.62
C THR A 24 0.83 25.47 -6.07
N VAL A 25 0.62 24.56 -5.13
CA VAL A 25 0.39 23.13 -5.38
C VAL A 25 -1.01 22.76 -4.91
N ASN A 26 -1.93 22.61 -5.85
CA ASN A 26 -3.31 22.26 -5.54
C ASN A 26 -3.42 20.79 -5.15
N VAL A 27 -3.89 20.51 -3.94
CA VAL A 27 -4.11 19.14 -3.44
C VAL A 27 -5.58 18.80 -3.60
N ASN A 28 -5.85 17.77 -4.43
CA ASN A 28 -7.19 17.22 -4.56
C ASN A 28 -7.39 16.14 -3.46
N PRO A 29 -8.37 16.31 -2.56
CA PRO A 29 -8.66 15.33 -1.52
C PRO A 29 -9.43 14.11 -2.03
N ASP A 30 -10.01 14.19 -3.23
CA ASP A 30 -10.83 13.12 -3.80
C ASP A 30 -9.93 12.18 -4.62
N SER A 31 -9.55 11.07 -4.01
CA SER A 31 -8.76 10.03 -4.66
C SER A 31 -9.57 8.76 -4.83
N PRO A 32 -9.51 8.11 -6.01
CA PRO A 32 -10.15 6.79 -6.21
C PRO A 32 -9.36 5.63 -5.57
N GLY A 33 -8.42 5.94 -4.64
CA GLY A 33 -7.50 4.96 -4.05
C GLY A 33 -6.33 4.59 -4.96
N GLY A 34 -5.36 3.82 -4.41
CA GLY A 34 -4.15 3.43 -5.13
C GLY A 34 -4.41 2.68 -6.44
N MET A 35 -5.44 1.83 -6.45
CA MET A 35 -5.84 1.06 -7.64
C MET A 35 -6.47 1.91 -8.75
N GLY A 36 -7.18 2.98 -8.40
CA GLY A 36 -7.87 3.86 -9.35
C GLY A 36 -7.09 5.09 -9.76
N ALA A 37 -6.07 5.47 -9.01
CA ALA A 37 -5.30 6.69 -9.24
C ALA A 37 -4.57 6.74 -10.61
N PRO A 38 -4.08 5.63 -11.22
CA PRO A 38 -3.50 5.66 -12.56
C PRO A 38 -4.40 6.29 -13.62
N TYR A 39 -5.71 6.12 -13.50
CA TYR A 39 -6.69 6.64 -14.46
C TYR A 39 -6.94 8.15 -14.33
N LEU A 40 -6.46 8.79 -13.27
CA LEU A 40 -6.55 10.24 -13.11
C LEU A 40 -5.73 10.99 -14.17
N PHE A 41 -4.62 10.42 -14.61
CA PHE A 41 -3.76 11.02 -15.64
C PHE A 41 -4.47 11.11 -16.99
N ALA A 42 -5.25 10.10 -17.35
CA ALA A 42 -6.03 10.07 -18.59
C ALA A 42 -7.11 11.16 -18.65
N SER A 43 -7.63 11.60 -17.48
CA SER A 43 -8.61 12.70 -17.41
C SER A 43 -8.02 14.09 -17.68
N GLY A 44 -6.70 14.22 -17.68
CA GLY A 44 -6.00 15.48 -17.87
C GLY A 44 -5.97 16.42 -16.66
N ASN A 45 -6.65 16.10 -15.57
CA ASN A 45 -6.85 16.96 -14.42
C ASN A 45 -5.85 16.76 -13.28
N THR A 46 -4.88 15.86 -13.45
CA THR A 46 -3.91 15.48 -12.42
C THR A 46 -2.52 15.48 -13.02
N ASP A 47 -1.61 16.24 -12.43
CA ASP A 47 -0.21 16.30 -12.85
C ASP A 47 0.67 15.34 -12.04
N LEU A 48 0.34 15.15 -10.76
CA LEU A 48 1.01 14.24 -9.84
C LEU A 48 -0.03 13.39 -9.11
N ALA A 49 0.26 12.12 -8.91
CA ALA A 49 -0.57 11.24 -8.09
C ALA A 49 0.29 10.35 -7.21
N PHE A 50 -0.24 10.06 -6.03
CA PHE A 50 0.23 9.02 -5.16
C PHE A 50 -0.39 7.69 -5.59
N ILE A 51 0.45 6.70 -5.89
CA ILE A 51 0.03 5.38 -6.37
C ILE A 51 0.97 4.33 -5.75
N ASN A 52 0.45 3.17 -5.37
CA ASN A 52 1.29 2.04 -5.01
C ASN A 52 1.98 1.47 -6.25
N GLY A 53 3.20 0.99 -6.11
CA GLY A 53 4.03 0.56 -7.24
C GLY A 53 3.41 -0.56 -8.07
N ALA A 54 2.98 -1.67 -7.45
CA ALA A 54 2.39 -2.80 -8.16
C ALA A 54 1.10 -2.42 -8.92
N PRO A 55 0.09 -1.74 -8.30
CA PRO A 55 -1.07 -1.26 -9.03
C PRO A 55 -0.76 -0.31 -10.20
N ALA A 56 0.27 0.52 -10.07
CA ALA A 56 0.68 1.36 -11.19
C ALA A 56 1.12 0.52 -12.38
N LYS A 57 1.88 -0.55 -12.15
CA LYS A 57 2.30 -1.48 -13.19
C LYS A 57 1.13 -2.26 -13.77
N TRP A 58 0.26 -2.82 -12.95
CA TRP A 58 -0.93 -3.56 -13.42
C TRP A 58 -1.82 -2.69 -14.30
N ALA A 59 -2.02 -1.42 -13.89
CA ALA A 59 -2.82 -0.50 -14.69
C ALA A 59 -2.18 -0.20 -16.06
N MET A 60 -0.85 -0.27 -16.20
CA MET A 60 -0.17 -0.12 -17.51
C MET A 60 -0.29 -1.38 -18.37
N GLU A 61 -0.21 -2.57 -17.79
CA GLU A 61 -0.11 -3.82 -18.51
C GLU A 61 -1.47 -4.44 -18.84
N GLU A 62 -2.38 -4.50 -17.89
CA GLU A 62 -3.65 -5.23 -17.99
C GLU A 62 -4.88 -4.41 -17.61
N GLY A 63 -4.66 -3.31 -16.89
CA GLY A 63 -5.74 -2.53 -16.29
C GLY A 63 -6.10 -2.98 -14.89
N THR A 64 -6.84 -2.14 -14.16
CA THR A 64 -7.30 -2.42 -12.80
C THR A 64 -8.76 -2.03 -12.63
N LEU A 65 -9.46 -2.58 -11.64
CA LEU A 65 -10.86 -2.28 -11.32
C LEU A 65 -11.82 -2.47 -12.51
N GLY A 66 -11.55 -3.48 -13.35
CA GLY A 66 -12.36 -3.74 -14.56
C GLY A 66 -12.20 -2.69 -15.67
N LYS A 67 -11.23 -1.79 -15.57
CA LYS A 67 -10.89 -0.83 -16.61
C LYS A 67 -9.77 -1.37 -17.50
N PRO A 68 -9.70 -0.97 -18.78
CA PRO A 68 -8.60 -1.37 -19.67
C PRO A 68 -7.27 -0.78 -19.21
N ALA A 69 -6.17 -1.32 -19.73
CA ALA A 69 -4.84 -0.78 -19.55
C ALA A 69 -4.78 0.72 -19.86
N THR A 70 -3.99 1.47 -19.08
CA THR A 70 -3.80 2.91 -19.23
C THR A 70 -2.32 3.26 -19.17
N SER A 71 -1.95 4.38 -19.79
CA SER A 71 -0.56 4.85 -19.91
C SER A 71 -0.49 6.36 -19.77
N GLY A 72 0.69 6.95 -20.06
CA GLY A 72 0.89 8.39 -20.04
C GLY A 72 1.29 8.93 -18.67
N TYR A 73 1.81 8.08 -17.79
CA TYR A 73 2.41 8.46 -16.52
C TYR A 73 3.73 7.72 -16.28
N ALA A 74 4.60 8.32 -15.49
CA ALA A 74 5.89 7.77 -15.13
C ALA A 74 6.20 8.05 -13.65
N ALA A 75 7.07 7.24 -13.07
CA ALA A 75 7.48 7.40 -11.68
C ALA A 75 8.39 8.62 -11.51
N VAL A 76 8.22 9.30 -10.40
CA VAL A 76 9.06 10.41 -9.94
C VAL A 76 9.88 9.99 -8.73
N ILE A 77 9.22 9.39 -7.76
CA ILE A 77 9.79 8.94 -6.48
C ILE A 77 9.18 7.59 -6.13
N GLY A 78 10.02 6.63 -5.81
CA GLY A 78 9.62 5.34 -5.27
C GLY A 78 10.00 5.15 -3.81
N GLY A 79 9.53 4.08 -3.20
CA GLY A 79 9.97 3.63 -1.88
C GLY A 79 9.63 4.56 -0.73
N LEU A 80 8.58 5.38 -0.84
CA LEU A 80 8.21 6.38 0.18
C LEU A 80 7.89 5.77 1.54
N THR A 81 7.33 4.56 1.55
CA THR A 81 6.96 3.86 2.79
C THR A 81 7.29 2.38 2.67
N ALA A 82 7.53 1.74 3.82
CA ALA A 82 7.63 0.30 3.94
C ALA A 82 6.27 -0.24 4.42
N VAL A 83 5.38 -0.55 3.48
CA VAL A 83 4.02 -1.04 3.75
C VAL A 83 3.83 -2.42 3.14
N CYS A 84 3.13 -3.30 3.86
CA CYS A 84 2.83 -4.66 3.45
C CYS A 84 1.46 -5.11 3.99
N TYR A 85 1.02 -6.29 3.60
CA TYR A 85 -0.23 -6.88 4.07
C TYR A 85 -0.12 -7.39 5.51
N ILE A 86 -0.11 -6.47 6.48
CA ILE A 86 -0.23 -6.84 7.89
C ILE A 86 -1.64 -7.37 8.12
N ASN A 87 -1.73 -8.49 8.80
CA ASN A 87 -2.99 -9.17 9.04
C ASN A 87 -3.04 -9.75 10.44
N CYS A 88 -4.24 -9.90 10.97
CA CYS A 88 -4.46 -10.56 12.25
C CYS A 88 -5.76 -11.35 12.26
N VAL A 89 -5.77 -12.41 13.03
CA VAL A 89 -6.93 -13.31 13.26
C VAL A 89 -7.27 -13.33 14.74
N SER A 90 -8.56 -13.33 15.08
CA SER A 90 -8.98 -13.51 16.46
C SER A 90 -8.59 -14.90 16.98
N ASN A 91 -8.00 -14.95 18.18
CA ASN A 91 -7.61 -16.23 18.78
C ASN A 91 -8.82 -17.12 19.08
N ALA A 92 -9.99 -16.53 19.28
CA ALA A 92 -11.25 -17.27 19.40
C ALA A 92 -11.57 -18.09 18.15
N PHE A 93 -11.33 -17.52 16.94
CA PHE A 93 -11.52 -18.25 15.67
C PHE A 93 -10.49 -19.38 15.53
N LEU A 94 -9.20 -19.07 15.75
CA LEU A 94 -8.12 -20.06 15.64
C LEU A 94 -8.35 -21.27 16.57
N GLN A 95 -8.72 -21.01 17.81
CA GLN A 95 -8.99 -22.03 18.82
C GLN A 95 -10.26 -22.86 18.46
N LYS A 96 -11.34 -22.21 18.00
CA LYS A 96 -12.58 -22.86 17.64
C LYS A 96 -12.40 -23.92 16.55
N TYR A 97 -11.54 -23.62 15.56
CA TYR A 97 -11.33 -24.49 14.41
C TYR A 97 -10.02 -25.28 14.50
N ASN A 98 -9.21 -25.07 15.55
CA ASN A 98 -7.92 -25.70 15.77
C ASN A 98 -6.97 -25.54 14.56
N VAL A 99 -6.80 -24.29 14.12
CA VAL A 99 -5.92 -23.87 13.03
C VAL A 99 -4.96 -22.80 13.50
N SER A 100 -3.85 -22.62 12.78
CA SER A 100 -2.78 -21.70 13.13
C SER A 100 -2.24 -20.86 11.97
N THR A 101 -2.62 -21.19 10.73
CA THR A 101 -2.17 -20.50 9.51
C THR A 101 -3.33 -20.10 8.61
N ILE A 102 -3.07 -19.19 7.68
CA ILE A 102 -4.08 -18.77 6.70
C ILE A 102 -4.37 -19.91 5.71
N GLU A 103 -3.36 -20.69 5.38
CA GLU A 103 -3.46 -21.86 4.49
C GLU A 103 -4.44 -22.89 5.06
N GLU A 104 -4.27 -23.28 6.34
CA GLU A 104 -5.19 -24.21 7.01
C GLU A 104 -6.64 -23.73 7.01
N ILE A 105 -6.85 -22.41 7.13
CA ILE A 105 -8.21 -21.81 7.09
C ILE A 105 -8.86 -22.01 5.73
N PHE A 106 -8.14 -21.77 4.64
CA PHE A 106 -8.66 -21.91 3.28
C PHE A 106 -8.75 -23.39 2.85
N GLU A 107 -7.76 -24.21 3.17
CA GLU A 107 -7.78 -25.66 2.87
C GLU A 107 -8.96 -26.38 3.52
N GLN A 108 -9.30 -26.01 4.76
CA GLN A 108 -10.43 -26.57 5.48
C GLN A 108 -11.77 -25.91 5.15
N LYS A 109 -11.79 -24.90 4.27
CA LYS A 109 -12.98 -24.14 3.86
C LYS A 109 -13.76 -23.57 5.04
N LEU A 110 -13.04 -22.96 5.97
CA LEU A 110 -13.62 -22.42 7.19
C LEU A 110 -14.41 -21.12 6.93
N PRO A 111 -15.42 -20.79 7.74
CA PRO A 111 -16.29 -19.64 7.55
C PRO A 111 -15.62 -18.33 7.99
N LEU A 112 -14.49 -17.95 7.34
CA LEU A 112 -13.72 -16.78 7.67
C LEU A 112 -14.45 -15.49 7.29
N ARG A 113 -14.68 -14.62 8.28
CA ARG A 113 -15.25 -13.28 8.05
C ARG A 113 -14.09 -12.26 8.01
N ILE A 114 -13.83 -11.77 6.81
CA ILE A 114 -12.70 -10.89 6.50
C ILE A 114 -13.16 -9.43 6.58
N GLY A 115 -12.43 -8.59 7.31
CA GLY A 115 -12.52 -7.14 7.28
C GLY A 115 -11.36 -6.53 6.50
N CYS A 116 -11.65 -5.58 5.62
CA CYS A 116 -10.66 -4.80 4.89
C CYS A 116 -11.25 -3.41 4.57
N SER A 117 -10.44 -2.50 4.02
CA SER A 117 -10.89 -1.17 3.65
C SER A 117 -11.82 -1.16 2.43
N ALA A 118 -12.21 0.03 1.97
CA ALA A 118 -13.13 0.21 0.85
C ALA A 118 -12.61 -0.45 -0.44
N LYS A 119 -13.51 -0.96 -1.27
CA LYS A 119 -13.18 -1.49 -2.60
C LYS A 119 -12.38 -0.45 -3.41
N GLY A 120 -11.30 -0.90 -4.08
CA GLY A 120 -10.38 -0.05 -4.80
C GLY A 120 -9.18 0.44 -3.98
N SER A 121 -9.10 0.10 -2.70
CA SER A 121 -7.90 0.24 -1.89
C SER A 121 -7.01 -0.99 -2.01
N MET A 122 -5.71 -0.82 -1.69
CA MET A 122 -4.80 -1.95 -1.59
C MET A 122 -5.18 -2.94 -0.49
N ASP A 123 -5.78 -2.46 0.60
CA ASP A 123 -6.22 -3.31 1.70
C ASP A 123 -7.30 -4.29 1.25
N ALA A 124 -8.30 -3.78 0.48
CA ALA A 124 -9.32 -4.63 -0.12
C ALA A 124 -8.72 -5.59 -1.14
N GLU A 125 -7.79 -5.12 -1.97
CA GLU A 125 -7.12 -5.95 -2.97
C GLU A 125 -6.39 -7.12 -2.34
N GLY A 126 -5.74 -6.94 -1.19
CA GLY A 126 -5.09 -8.02 -0.45
C GLY A 126 -6.04 -9.16 -0.07
N ALA A 127 -7.27 -8.83 0.33
CA ALA A 127 -8.27 -9.85 0.62
C ALA A 127 -8.69 -10.62 -0.64
N TYR A 128 -8.84 -9.92 -1.78
CA TYR A 128 -9.18 -10.57 -3.06
C TYR A 128 -8.04 -11.38 -3.65
N LEU A 129 -6.78 -10.92 -3.51
CA LEU A 129 -5.59 -11.68 -3.92
C LEU A 129 -5.40 -12.94 -3.09
N LEU A 130 -5.74 -12.93 -1.79
CA LEU A 130 -5.78 -14.16 -1.00
C LEU A 130 -6.81 -15.15 -1.57
N LEU A 131 -8.03 -14.70 -1.89
CA LEU A 131 -9.02 -15.56 -2.51
C LEU A 131 -8.52 -16.11 -3.85
N GLU A 132 -7.91 -15.27 -4.69
CA GLU A 132 -7.33 -15.67 -5.98
C GLU A 132 -6.29 -16.78 -5.83
N TYR A 133 -5.32 -16.61 -4.91
CA TYR A 133 -4.28 -17.61 -4.65
C TYR A 133 -4.86 -18.97 -4.29
N PHE A 134 -5.86 -19.00 -3.43
CA PHE A 134 -6.51 -20.24 -3.00
C PHE A 134 -7.56 -20.76 -4.00
N GLY A 135 -7.79 -20.07 -5.13
CA GLY A 135 -8.80 -20.44 -6.11
C GLY A 135 -10.24 -20.35 -5.57
N VAL A 136 -10.49 -19.43 -4.66
CA VAL A 136 -11.75 -19.25 -3.94
C VAL A 136 -12.44 -17.97 -4.42
N THR A 137 -13.74 -18.05 -4.71
CA THR A 137 -14.57 -16.87 -5.01
C THR A 137 -15.24 -16.31 -3.75
N GLU A 138 -15.76 -15.08 -3.81
CA GLU A 138 -16.58 -14.54 -2.72
C GLU A 138 -17.80 -15.43 -2.44
N ASP A 139 -18.37 -16.07 -3.47
CA ASP A 139 -19.54 -16.95 -3.31
C ASP A 139 -19.15 -18.28 -2.67
N ASP A 140 -17.96 -18.82 -2.96
CA ASP A 140 -17.42 -19.98 -2.24
C ASP A 140 -17.26 -19.64 -0.76
N LEU A 141 -16.59 -18.51 -0.46
CA LEU A 141 -16.39 -18.06 0.92
C LEU A 141 -17.75 -17.90 1.66
N LYS A 142 -18.75 -17.30 1.01
CA LYS A 142 -20.11 -17.20 1.56
C LYS A 142 -20.77 -18.56 1.76
N SER A 143 -20.55 -19.52 0.86
CA SER A 143 -21.09 -20.89 0.99
C SER A 143 -20.54 -21.62 2.21
N TRP A 144 -19.31 -21.26 2.65
CA TRP A 144 -18.72 -21.77 3.90
C TRP A 144 -19.23 -21.03 5.15
N GLY A 145 -19.97 -19.94 4.97
CA GLY A 145 -20.45 -19.08 6.05
C GLY A 145 -19.53 -17.89 6.37
N GLY A 146 -18.52 -17.66 5.53
CA GLY A 146 -17.63 -16.49 5.61
C GLY A 146 -18.17 -15.27 4.87
N SER A 147 -17.40 -14.18 4.87
CA SER A 147 -17.77 -12.92 4.19
C SER A 147 -16.56 -12.01 4.01
N ILE A 148 -16.67 -11.03 3.11
CA ILE A 148 -15.77 -9.87 3.06
C ILE A 148 -16.59 -8.61 3.40
N THR A 149 -16.11 -7.85 4.38
CA THR A 149 -16.69 -6.56 4.81
C THR A 149 -15.74 -5.45 4.49
N ASN A 150 -16.16 -4.51 3.63
CA ASN A 150 -15.37 -3.36 3.20
C ASN A 150 -15.77 -2.11 4.00
N GLN A 151 -14.92 -1.68 4.94
CA GLN A 151 -15.19 -0.52 5.79
C GLN A 151 -13.87 0.11 6.28
N GLY A 152 -13.92 1.31 6.85
CA GLY A 152 -12.71 1.99 7.34
C GLY A 152 -12.05 1.29 8.52
N GLY A 153 -10.76 1.56 8.76
CA GLY A 153 -9.95 0.90 9.80
C GLY A 153 -10.57 0.96 11.20
N ASP A 154 -11.06 2.13 11.62
CA ASP A 154 -11.72 2.29 12.94
C ASP A 154 -12.95 1.35 13.06
N ALA A 155 -13.78 1.26 12.01
CA ALA A 155 -14.95 0.37 11.99
C ALA A 155 -14.56 -1.11 11.95
N ASN A 156 -13.44 -1.46 11.28
CA ASN A 156 -12.91 -2.82 11.32
C ASN A 156 -12.38 -3.18 12.72
N ALA A 157 -11.72 -2.24 13.41
CA ALA A 157 -11.27 -2.46 14.78
C ALA A 157 -12.44 -2.72 15.74
N ASP A 158 -13.55 -1.98 15.59
CA ASP A 158 -14.77 -2.22 16.35
C ASP A 158 -15.42 -3.58 15.96
N ALA A 159 -15.48 -3.89 14.66
CA ALA A 159 -16.10 -5.11 14.16
C ALA A 159 -15.36 -6.39 14.63
N ILE A 160 -14.02 -6.39 14.71
CA ILE A 160 -13.27 -7.54 15.24
C ILE A 160 -13.46 -7.66 16.76
N ALA A 161 -13.53 -6.53 17.47
CA ALA A 161 -13.80 -6.52 18.91
C ALA A 161 -15.20 -7.05 19.24
N ASP A 162 -16.19 -6.74 18.42
CA ASP A 162 -17.57 -7.22 18.54
C ASP A 162 -17.78 -8.64 18.00
N GLY A 163 -16.72 -9.27 17.46
CA GLY A 163 -16.80 -10.61 16.85
C GLY A 163 -17.65 -10.65 15.56
N GLN A 164 -17.78 -9.53 14.85
CA GLN A 164 -18.46 -9.45 13.57
C GLN A 164 -17.55 -9.88 12.40
N ILE A 165 -16.24 -9.68 12.53
CA ILE A 165 -15.20 -10.22 11.65
C ILE A 165 -14.22 -11.05 12.47
N ASP A 166 -13.51 -11.98 11.82
CA ASP A 166 -12.54 -12.87 12.45
C ASP A 166 -11.10 -12.54 12.03
N PHE A 167 -10.94 -11.99 10.84
CA PHE A 167 -9.67 -11.66 10.20
C PHE A 167 -9.71 -10.23 9.70
N TYR A 168 -8.66 -9.48 9.99
CA TYR A 168 -8.45 -8.14 9.44
C TYR A 168 -7.15 -8.08 8.66
N ILE A 169 -7.20 -7.50 7.46
CA ILE A 169 -6.05 -7.28 6.59
C ILE A 169 -5.97 -5.81 6.19
N ASP A 170 -4.76 -5.27 6.22
CA ASP A 170 -4.48 -3.86 5.92
C ASP A 170 -3.12 -3.75 5.20
N HIS A 171 -3.03 -2.98 4.13
CA HIS A 171 -1.77 -2.67 3.47
C HIS A 171 -1.14 -1.47 4.16
N THR A 172 -0.35 -1.72 5.19
CA THR A 172 0.11 -0.71 6.16
C THR A 172 1.53 -0.98 6.66
N SER A 173 2.00 -0.15 7.57
CA SER A 173 3.32 -0.27 8.20
C SER A 173 3.23 -0.69 9.66
N SER A 174 4.39 -0.97 10.27
CA SER A 174 4.54 -1.23 11.71
C SER A 174 4.04 -0.08 12.62
N ALA A 175 3.76 1.09 12.05
CA ALA A 175 3.20 2.25 12.77
C ALA A 175 1.67 2.35 12.68
N SER A 176 0.97 1.32 12.19
CA SER A 176 -0.49 1.33 12.05
C SER A 176 -1.22 1.50 13.38
N SER A 177 -1.95 2.59 13.52
CA SER A 177 -2.78 2.84 14.71
C SER A 177 -3.96 1.87 14.80
N THR A 178 -4.52 1.45 13.66
CA THR A 178 -5.63 0.48 13.62
C THR A 178 -5.16 -0.89 14.11
N MET A 179 -4.02 -1.40 13.63
CA MET A 179 -3.44 -2.66 14.10
C MET A 179 -3.09 -2.61 15.58
N ALA A 180 -2.51 -1.49 16.05
CA ALA A 180 -2.21 -1.28 17.47
C ALA A 180 -3.48 -1.24 18.34
N GLN A 181 -4.56 -0.61 17.86
CA GLN A 181 -5.87 -0.60 18.54
C GLN A 181 -6.44 -2.02 18.65
N ILE A 182 -6.47 -2.77 17.55
CA ILE A 182 -6.96 -4.16 17.51
C ILE A 182 -6.15 -5.01 18.49
N ALA A 183 -4.81 -5.00 18.40
CA ALA A 183 -3.92 -5.77 19.26
C ALA A 183 -4.06 -5.46 20.75
N THR A 184 -4.55 -4.26 21.09
CA THR A 184 -4.78 -3.86 22.48
C THR A 184 -6.16 -4.27 22.99
N SER A 185 -7.17 -4.27 22.10
CA SER A 185 -8.57 -4.48 22.44
C SER A 185 -9.02 -5.93 22.29
N VAL A 186 -8.37 -6.70 21.43
CA VAL A 186 -8.77 -8.08 21.08
C VAL A 186 -7.56 -9.01 21.25
N ASP A 187 -7.82 -10.23 21.67
CA ASP A 187 -6.83 -11.30 21.65
C ASP A 187 -6.69 -11.85 20.22
N VAL A 188 -5.63 -11.42 19.52
CA VAL A 188 -5.36 -11.73 18.12
C VAL A 188 -3.96 -12.32 17.93
N THR A 189 -3.80 -13.09 16.85
CA THR A 189 -2.52 -13.53 16.33
C THR A 189 -2.26 -12.85 14.99
N PHE A 190 -1.09 -12.25 14.83
CA PHE A 190 -0.57 -11.76 13.56
C PHE A 190 0.03 -12.95 12.81
N LEU A 191 -0.47 -13.25 11.60
CA LEU A 191 -0.02 -14.41 10.86
C LEU A 191 1.13 -14.08 9.92
N GLN A 192 2.20 -14.86 10.00
CA GLN A 192 3.16 -15.02 8.91
C GLN A 192 2.52 -15.89 7.84
N TRP A 193 2.54 -15.44 6.59
CA TRP A 193 2.10 -16.26 5.46
C TRP A 193 3.19 -17.25 5.04
N GLY A 194 2.79 -18.38 4.50
CA GLY A 194 3.70 -19.40 4.02
C GLY A 194 4.55 -18.94 2.84
N ASP A 195 5.71 -19.59 2.66
CA ASP A 195 6.68 -19.20 1.64
C ASP A 195 6.12 -19.26 0.21
N ASP A 196 5.25 -20.23 -0.08
CA ASP A 196 4.62 -20.38 -1.41
C ASP A 196 3.65 -19.21 -1.69
N LEU A 197 2.84 -18.82 -0.71
CA LEU A 197 1.94 -17.68 -0.82
C LEU A 197 2.73 -16.37 -1.01
N CYS A 198 3.75 -16.14 -0.18
CA CYS A 198 4.63 -14.99 -0.31
C CYS A 198 5.33 -14.94 -1.67
N SER A 199 5.85 -16.09 -2.15
CA SER A 199 6.51 -16.20 -3.45
C SER A 199 5.57 -15.92 -4.61
N TRP A 200 4.31 -16.35 -4.53
CA TRP A 200 3.30 -16.04 -5.53
C TRP A 200 3.02 -14.53 -5.63
N PHE A 201 2.91 -13.84 -4.50
CA PHE A 201 2.77 -12.38 -4.51
C PHE A 201 3.96 -11.69 -5.18
N VAL A 202 5.18 -12.19 -4.97
CA VAL A 202 6.39 -11.62 -5.58
C VAL A 202 6.42 -11.91 -7.08
N SER A 203 6.27 -13.17 -7.50
CA SER A 203 6.44 -13.59 -8.89
C SER A 203 5.29 -13.19 -9.80
N GLU A 204 4.05 -13.34 -9.32
CA GLU A 204 2.85 -13.15 -10.15
C GLU A 204 2.24 -11.75 -10.01
N LYS A 205 2.47 -11.07 -8.89
CA LYS A 205 1.84 -9.77 -8.61
C LYS A 205 2.84 -8.62 -8.51
N GLY A 206 4.15 -8.89 -8.57
CA GLY A 206 5.19 -7.85 -8.56
C GLY A 206 5.33 -7.13 -7.22
N PHE A 207 5.02 -7.83 -6.12
CA PHE A 207 5.25 -7.34 -4.77
C PHE A 207 6.70 -7.53 -4.36
N ASP A 208 7.08 -6.88 -3.28
CA ASP A 208 8.33 -7.12 -2.57
C ASP A 208 8.01 -7.76 -1.20
N LEU A 209 9.01 -8.27 -0.51
CA LEU A 209 8.87 -8.79 0.85
C LEU A 209 9.34 -7.73 1.84
N ILE A 210 8.44 -7.29 2.70
CA ILE A 210 8.69 -6.26 3.70
C ILE A 210 8.68 -6.88 5.09
N THR A 211 9.72 -6.57 5.86
CA THR A 211 9.88 -7.04 7.23
C THR A 211 9.24 -6.09 8.23
N ILE A 212 8.38 -6.63 9.08
CA ILE A 212 7.79 -5.97 10.24
C ILE A 212 8.56 -6.46 11.48
N PRO A 213 9.28 -5.59 12.19
CA PRO A 213 10.05 -5.99 13.37
C PRO A 213 9.19 -6.64 14.45
N ALA A 214 9.75 -7.59 15.17
CA ALA A 214 9.10 -8.17 16.35
C ALA A 214 8.71 -7.07 17.36
N ASN A 215 7.60 -7.27 18.06
CA ASN A 215 7.06 -6.33 19.04
C ASN A 215 6.59 -4.98 18.48
N SER A 216 6.32 -4.91 17.16
CA SER A 216 5.65 -3.73 16.57
C SER A 216 4.22 -3.58 17.10
N PHE A 217 3.56 -4.68 17.40
CA PHE A 217 2.21 -4.71 17.98
C PHE A 217 2.19 -5.62 19.23
N LYS A 218 1.26 -5.38 20.14
CA LYS A 218 1.06 -6.25 21.30
C LYS A 218 0.73 -7.67 20.84
N GLY A 219 1.45 -8.66 21.34
CA GLY A 219 1.26 -10.07 20.99
C GLY A 219 1.92 -10.51 19.68
N GLN A 220 2.61 -9.61 18.97
CA GLN A 220 3.45 -9.97 17.84
C GLN A 220 4.90 -10.15 18.31
N ASP A 221 5.22 -11.31 18.85
CA ASP A 221 6.52 -11.59 19.47
C ASP A 221 7.63 -11.93 18.47
N LYS A 222 7.27 -12.20 17.23
CA LYS A 222 8.20 -12.58 16.15
C LYS A 222 8.15 -11.56 15.03
N GLU A 223 9.27 -11.44 14.32
CA GLU A 223 9.34 -10.74 13.06
C GLU A 223 8.38 -11.36 12.04
N LEU A 224 7.76 -10.53 11.20
CA LEU A 224 6.94 -10.98 10.07
C LEU A 224 7.55 -10.46 8.77
N THR A 225 7.59 -11.31 7.75
CA THR A 225 8.00 -10.93 6.40
C THR A 225 6.82 -11.19 5.47
N LEU A 226 6.21 -10.11 4.98
CA LEU A 226 4.94 -10.15 4.28
C LEU A 226 5.02 -9.41 2.94
N PRO A 227 4.22 -9.80 1.94
CA PRO A 227 4.16 -9.09 0.66
C PRO A 227 3.72 -7.64 0.83
N GLY A 228 4.46 -6.73 0.19
CA GLY A 228 4.19 -5.31 0.19
C GLY A 228 4.50 -4.67 -1.16
N THR A 229 3.98 -3.49 -1.38
CA THR A 229 4.31 -2.69 -2.55
C THR A 229 4.51 -1.24 -2.11
N PRO A 230 5.62 -0.61 -2.51
CA PRO A 230 5.96 0.71 -2.01
C PRO A 230 4.95 1.76 -2.46
N ASP A 231 4.81 2.77 -1.64
CA ASP A 231 4.14 4.01 -2.01
C ASP A 231 5.05 4.84 -2.90
N CYS A 232 4.50 5.41 -3.97
CA CYS A 232 5.24 6.14 -4.99
C CYS A 232 4.53 7.44 -5.37
N VAL A 233 5.29 8.39 -5.90
CA VAL A 233 4.75 9.54 -6.64
C VAL A 233 4.96 9.30 -8.13
N PHE A 234 3.88 9.38 -8.87
CA PHE A 234 3.87 9.37 -10.33
C PHE A 234 3.46 10.74 -10.85
N CYS A 235 3.89 11.04 -12.06
CA CYS A 235 3.48 12.25 -12.77
C CYS A 235 2.98 11.92 -14.18
N LYS A 236 2.28 12.86 -14.81
CA LYS A 236 2.05 12.81 -16.26
C LYS A 236 3.36 12.69 -16.99
N GLU A 237 3.45 11.73 -17.90
CA GLU A 237 4.62 11.57 -18.78
C GLU A 237 4.90 12.82 -19.64
N SER A 238 3.88 13.61 -19.95
CA SER A 238 3.98 14.84 -20.73
C SER A 238 4.43 16.08 -19.94
N LEU A 239 4.69 15.98 -18.64
CA LEU A 239 5.30 17.08 -17.90
C LEU A 239 6.73 17.33 -18.42
N SER A 240 7.15 18.61 -18.39
CA SER A 240 8.50 18.92 -18.85
C SER A 240 9.57 18.34 -17.91
N GLU A 241 10.70 17.94 -18.46
CA GLU A 241 11.84 17.42 -17.70
C GLU A 241 12.27 18.38 -16.59
N ASP A 242 12.28 19.70 -16.85
CA ASP A 242 12.69 20.70 -15.87
C ASP A 242 11.73 20.78 -14.68
N VAL A 243 10.41 20.64 -14.92
CA VAL A 243 9.41 20.62 -13.85
C VAL A 243 9.58 19.37 -12.98
N VAL A 244 9.70 18.20 -13.60
CA VAL A 244 9.84 16.95 -12.84
C VAL A 244 11.21 16.88 -12.15
N TYR A 245 12.26 17.38 -12.76
CA TYR A 245 13.57 17.58 -12.12
C TYR A 245 13.44 18.43 -10.85
N ALA A 246 12.77 19.59 -10.95
CA ALA A 246 12.58 20.49 -9.80
C ALA A 246 11.77 19.83 -8.68
N ILE A 247 10.72 19.06 -9.03
CA ILE A 247 9.92 18.29 -8.06
C ILE A 247 10.80 17.26 -7.35
N THR A 248 11.49 16.40 -8.11
CA THR A 248 12.32 15.33 -7.57
C THR A 248 13.41 15.88 -6.66
N LYS A 249 14.13 16.92 -7.12
CA LYS A 249 15.16 17.61 -6.36
C LYS A 249 14.63 18.20 -5.05
N SER A 250 13.54 18.96 -5.14
CA SER A 250 12.98 19.64 -3.97
C SER A 250 12.52 18.67 -2.89
N LEU A 251 11.87 17.58 -3.27
CA LEU A 251 11.44 16.57 -2.31
C LEU A 251 12.63 15.81 -1.72
N SER A 252 13.58 15.38 -2.55
CA SER A 252 14.74 14.61 -2.12
C SER A 252 15.68 15.41 -1.20
N GLU A 253 16.00 16.65 -1.57
CA GLU A 253 16.89 17.51 -0.76
C GLU A 253 16.23 18.04 0.52
N ASN A 254 14.94 17.98 0.64
CA ASN A 254 14.19 18.39 1.84
C ASN A 254 13.52 17.23 2.56
N ARG A 255 14.09 16.03 2.48
CA ARG A 255 13.60 14.82 3.15
C ARG A 255 13.28 15.04 4.62
N ASP A 256 14.18 15.67 5.37
CA ASP A 256 13.99 15.88 6.82
C ASP A 256 12.80 16.80 7.12
N ALA A 257 12.54 17.79 6.27
CA ALA A 257 11.35 18.63 6.38
C ALA A 257 10.07 17.82 6.09
N LEU A 258 10.11 16.91 5.12
CA LEU A 258 8.99 16.00 4.82
C LEU A 258 8.71 15.06 6.00
N VAL A 259 9.74 14.46 6.59
CA VAL A 259 9.63 13.58 7.74
C VAL A 259 9.09 14.34 8.97
N ALA A 260 9.51 15.58 9.17
CA ALA A 260 8.98 16.43 10.25
C ALA A 260 7.48 16.75 10.09
N GLU A 261 7.00 16.92 8.85
CA GLU A 261 5.57 17.13 8.56
C GLU A 261 4.76 15.82 8.60
N TYR A 262 5.36 14.70 8.19
CA TYR A 262 4.70 13.40 8.16
C TYR A 262 5.69 12.25 8.45
N ASN A 263 5.75 11.83 9.71
CA ASN A 263 6.75 10.89 10.24
C ASN A 263 6.75 9.50 9.55
N SER A 264 5.64 9.09 8.95
CA SER A 264 5.58 7.82 8.21
C SER A 264 6.52 7.77 6.99
N LEU A 265 7.08 8.92 6.57
CA LEU A 265 8.12 9.02 5.56
C LEU A 265 9.54 8.77 6.10
N SER A 266 9.69 8.51 7.41
CA SER A 266 11.01 8.28 8.01
C SER A 266 11.82 7.13 7.38
N PRO A 267 11.21 6.04 6.84
CA PRO A 267 11.95 4.99 6.15
C PRO A 267 12.40 5.37 4.73
N TRP A 268 11.90 6.47 4.17
CA TRP A 268 12.23 6.85 2.81
C TRP A 268 13.69 7.27 2.65
N GLU A 269 14.35 6.71 1.65
CA GLU A 269 15.73 6.96 1.27
C GLU A 269 15.78 7.53 -0.15
N PRO A 270 15.98 8.85 -0.33
CA PRO A 270 16.05 9.48 -1.65
C PRO A 270 17.11 8.87 -2.57
N GLU A 271 18.22 8.41 -2.01
CA GLU A 271 19.35 7.83 -2.73
C GLU A 271 19.00 6.57 -3.54
N THR A 272 17.97 5.87 -3.13
CA THR A 272 17.53 4.61 -3.74
C THR A 272 16.10 4.69 -4.32
N ALA A 273 15.47 5.86 -4.25
CA ALA A 273 14.06 6.04 -4.68
C ALA A 273 13.83 5.86 -6.20
N TRP A 274 14.90 5.83 -6.99
CA TRP A 274 14.90 5.57 -8.43
C TRP A 274 14.94 4.08 -8.79
N GLU A 275 15.27 3.20 -7.85
CA GLU A 275 15.42 1.77 -8.10
C GLU A 275 14.11 1.16 -8.62
N GLU A 276 14.24 0.20 -9.54
CA GLU A 276 13.10 -0.37 -10.25
C GLU A 276 12.05 -0.98 -9.33
N MET A 277 12.47 -1.75 -8.35
CA MET A 277 11.57 -2.36 -7.38
C MET A 277 10.85 -1.32 -6.52
N LYS A 278 11.53 -0.25 -6.13
CA LYS A 278 10.95 0.84 -5.33
C LYS A 278 9.89 1.67 -6.06
N ARG A 279 9.79 1.55 -7.38
CA ARG A 279 8.76 2.20 -8.23
C ARG A 279 7.82 1.19 -8.91
N GLY A 280 7.79 -0.04 -8.41
CA GLY A 280 6.92 -1.11 -8.90
C GLY A 280 7.22 -1.54 -10.34
N GLY A 281 8.47 -1.40 -10.81
CA GLY A 281 8.84 -1.74 -12.19
C GLY A 281 8.35 -0.75 -13.26
N CYS A 282 7.69 0.36 -12.88
CA CYS A 282 7.21 1.36 -13.81
C CYS A 282 8.35 2.23 -14.38
N PRO A 283 8.21 2.81 -15.59
CA PRO A 283 9.20 3.74 -16.15
C PRO A 283 9.47 4.93 -15.24
N LEU A 284 10.74 5.35 -15.14
CA LEU A 284 11.12 6.58 -14.48
C LEU A 284 10.98 7.77 -15.45
N HIS A 285 10.48 8.90 -14.96
CA HIS A 285 10.37 10.10 -15.79
C HIS A 285 11.77 10.68 -16.08
N PRO A 286 12.08 11.13 -17.33
CA PRO A 286 13.39 11.65 -17.69
C PRO A 286 13.91 12.78 -16.76
N GLY A 287 13.04 13.68 -16.30
CA GLY A 287 13.41 14.73 -15.35
C GLY A 287 13.82 14.19 -13.97
N ALA A 288 13.17 13.12 -13.50
CA ALA A 288 13.58 12.46 -12.27
C ALA A 288 14.90 11.71 -12.45
N GLU A 289 15.06 10.99 -13.55
CA GLU A 289 16.31 10.30 -13.91
C GLU A 289 17.49 11.26 -13.96
N LYS A 290 17.31 12.44 -14.59
CA LYS A 290 18.30 13.49 -14.66
C LYS A 290 18.77 13.92 -13.26
N TYR A 291 17.81 14.18 -12.34
CA TYR A 291 18.16 14.55 -10.98
C TYR A 291 18.96 13.44 -10.27
N TYR A 292 18.50 12.20 -10.32
CA TYR A 292 19.18 11.10 -9.62
C TYR A 292 20.59 10.84 -10.14
N LYS A 293 20.84 11.05 -11.44
CA LYS A 293 22.18 10.99 -12.04
C LYS A 293 23.05 12.15 -11.56
N GLU A 294 22.54 13.38 -11.57
CA GLU A 294 23.28 14.56 -11.13
C GLU A 294 23.58 14.55 -9.62
N ALA A 295 22.67 14.00 -8.82
CA ALA A 295 22.88 13.79 -7.38
C ALA A 295 23.89 12.66 -7.06
N GLY A 296 24.28 11.88 -8.08
CA GLY A 296 25.20 10.74 -7.92
C GLY A 296 24.56 9.49 -7.31
N TYR A 297 23.23 9.44 -7.25
CA TYR A 297 22.47 8.30 -6.73
C TYR A 297 22.34 7.20 -7.78
N MET A 298 22.14 7.58 -9.04
CA MET A 298 22.02 6.68 -10.18
C MET A 298 23.32 6.72 -11.00
N LYS A 299 23.86 5.54 -11.36
CA LYS A 299 25.08 5.39 -12.18
C LYS A 299 24.80 5.47 -13.67
#